data_ec32269c844da4a123758bc6e0f21eea
#
_entry.id   ec32269c844da4a123758bc6e0f21eea
#
_cell.length_a   1.000
_cell.length_b   1.000
_cell.length_c   1.000
_cell.angle_alpha   90.00
_cell.angle_beta   90.00
_cell.angle_gamma   90.00
#
_symmetry.space_group_name_H-M   'P 1'
#
loop_
_entity.id
_entity.type
_entity.pdbx_description
1 polymer ?
#
loop_
_entity_poly.entity_id
_entity_poly.type
_entity_poly.pdbx_seq_one_letter_code
_entity_poly.pdbx_strand_id
1 'polypeptide(L)'
;MAAVLQIGQSQLDASELLARLQRYQLLPRLVQEFLIEESIGSIECEPQEAIEAFCKQQQIFTQDQLQGWMQQRNVNQDQLTTLALKEVRLARFQENAWGNQIESYFLQRKDKLDRVLYSLIRTQDASLAQELYFRLQDDEAKFADLAREFSEGQEAQTGGLIGPVELSVPHPMLARMLQVSTPGQLWAPTPIGEWFVIARLEKFMPAQLDEPTRKRLMDELFQNWLQQQLQQTVVQPLVQTAVSTADS
;
A
#
# COMPACT_ATOMS: atom_id res chain seq x y z
N MET A 1 -18.17 36.13 -14.81
CA MET A 1 -18.78 34.77 -14.80
C MET A 1 -19.53 34.59 -13.50
N ALA A 2 -20.55 33.70 -13.45
CA ALA A 2 -21.29 33.48 -12.20
C ALA A 2 -20.39 32.79 -11.16
N ALA A 3 -20.46 33.25 -9.91
CA ALA A 3 -19.76 32.59 -8.81
C ALA A 3 -20.36 31.20 -8.55
N VAL A 4 -19.51 30.18 -8.43
CA VAL A 4 -19.92 28.79 -8.18
C VAL A 4 -19.57 28.30 -6.75
N LEU A 5 -18.69 29.02 -6.06
CA LEU A 5 -18.27 28.70 -4.69
C LEU A 5 -17.95 29.96 -3.90
N GLN A 6 -18.40 30.00 -2.64
CA GLN A 6 -18.05 31.07 -1.70
C GLN A 6 -17.26 30.50 -0.52
N ILE A 7 -16.08 31.06 -0.23
CA ILE A 7 -15.24 30.70 0.91
C ILE A 7 -15.01 31.97 1.74
N GLY A 8 -15.65 32.06 2.88
CA GLY A 8 -15.67 33.28 3.68
C GLY A 8 -16.27 34.47 2.90
N GLN A 9 -15.49 35.50 2.65
CA GLN A 9 -15.90 36.64 1.84
C GLN A 9 -15.49 36.55 0.36
N SER A 10 -14.70 35.53 -0.01
CA SER A 10 -14.21 35.35 -1.38
C SER A 10 -15.18 34.49 -2.19
N GLN A 11 -15.52 34.96 -3.37
CA GLN A 11 -16.32 34.23 -4.35
C GLN A 11 -15.41 33.76 -5.48
N LEU A 12 -15.58 32.50 -5.88
CA LEU A 12 -14.82 31.89 -6.97
C LEU A 12 -15.75 31.55 -8.12
N ASP A 13 -15.35 31.87 -9.32
CA ASP A 13 -15.98 31.35 -10.55
C ASP A 13 -15.40 29.97 -10.92
N ALA A 14 -15.97 29.34 -11.96
CA ALA A 14 -15.55 28.00 -12.42
C ALA A 14 -14.07 27.97 -12.87
N SER A 15 -13.58 29.03 -13.50
CA SER A 15 -12.20 29.13 -13.99
C SER A 15 -11.23 29.22 -12.82
N GLU A 16 -11.55 30.07 -11.83
CA GLU A 16 -10.75 30.22 -10.62
C GLU A 16 -10.74 28.94 -9.79
N LEU A 17 -11.88 28.26 -9.65
CA LEU A 17 -11.98 26.97 -8.97
C LEU A 17 -11.09 25.94 -9.64
N LEU A 18 -11.17 25.81 -10.97
CA LEU A 18 -10.33 24.88 -11.74
C LEU A 18 -8.84 25.18 -11.60
N ALA A 19 -8.46 26.46 -11.69
CA ALA A 19 -7.07 26.90 -11.49
C ALA A 19 -6.55 26.56 -10.09
N ARG A 20 -7.40 26.66 -9.04
CA ARG A 20 -7.04 26.28 -7.68
C ARG A 20 -6.92 24.76 -7.52
N LEU A 21 -7.85 23.97 -8.11
CA LEU A 21 -7.76 22.50 -8.12
C LEU A 21 -6.45 22.03 -8.76
N GLN A 22 -6.03 22.65 -9.86
CA GLN A 22 -4.74 22.37 -10.51
C GLN A 22 -3.56 22.78 -9.63
N ARG A 23 -3.55 24.02 -9.10
CA ARG A 23 -2.47 24.55 -8.25
C ARG A 23 -2.24 23.72 -7.00
N TYR A 24 -3.33 23.24 -6.37
CA TYR A 24 -3.26 22.46 -5.14
C TYR A 24 -3.12 20.94 -5.40
N GLN A 25 -2.97 20.53 -6.68
CA GLN A 25 -2.86 19.15 -7.11
C GLN A 25 -4.08 18.28 -6.70
N LEU A 26 -5.26 18.89 -6.65
CA LEU A 26 -6.52 18.20 -6.32
C LEU A 26 -7.23 17.66 -7.56
N LEU A 27 -6.91 18.16 -8.75
CA LEU A 27 -7.55 17.72 -9.99
C LEU A 27 -7.32 16.24 -10.29
N PRO A 28 -6.10 15.66 -10.13
CA PRO A 28 -5.89 14.22 -10.32
C PRO A 28 -6.76 13.38 -9.38
N ARG A 29 -6.92 13.82 -8.13
CA ARG A 29 -7.78 13.15 -7.16
C ARG A 29 -9.26 13.22 -7.56
N LEU A 30 -9.73 14.36 -8.03
CA LEU A 30 -11.10 14.51 -8.53
C LEU A 30 -11.36 13.55 -9.70
N VAL A 31 -10.43 13.47 -10.66
CA VAL A 31 -10.54 12.55 -11.81
C VAL A 31 -10.55 11.10 -11.34
N GLN A 32 -9.72 10.75 -10.38
CA GLN A 32 -9.70 9.42 -9.78
C GLN A 32 -11.05 9.05 -9.15
N GLU A 33 -11.61 9.93 -8.32
CA GLU A 33 -12.92 9.73 -7.70
C GLU A 33 -14.03 9.61 -8.74
N PHE A 34 -14.01 10.46 -9.77
CA PHE A 34 -14.95 10.40 -10.89
C PHE A 34 -14.90 9.04 -11.61
N LEU A 35 -13.71 8.53 -11.94
CA LEU A 35 -13.55 7.24 -12.60
C LEU A 35 -14.05 6.07 -11.73
N ILE A 36 -13.82 6.15 -10.42
CA ILE A 36 -14.35 5.17 -9.47
C ILE A 36 -15.89 5.20 -9.51
N GLU A 37 -16.50 6.38 -9.38
CA GLU A 37 -17.95 6.55 -9.37
C GLU A 37 -18.61 6.06 -10.66
N GLU A 38 -18.03 6.39 -11.82
CA GLU A 38 -18.48 5.88 -13.12
C GLU A 38 -18.45 4.34 -13.19
N SER A 39 -17.37 3.74 -12.67
CA SER A 39 -17.16 2.30 -12.75
C SER A 39 -18.09 1.50 -11.82
N ILE A 40 -18.48 2.08 -10.68
CA ILE A 40 -19.35 1.43 -9.70
C ILE A 40 -20.82 1.84 -9.84
N GLY A 41 -21.13 2.85 -10.68
CA GLY A 41 -22.47 3.45 -10.79
C GLY A 41 -23.55 2.47 -11.22
N SER A 42 -23.20 1.49 -12.07
CA SER A 42 -24.13 0.45 -12.55
C SER A 42 -24.34 -0.71 -11.57
N ILE A 43 -23.60 -0.74 -10.46
CA ILE A 43 -23.69 -1.84 -9.48
C ILE A 43 -24.86 -1.59 -8.54
N GLU A 44 -25.85 -2.45 -8.62
CA GLU A 44 -27.02 -2.38 -7.75
C GLU A 44 -26.64 -2.70 -6.30
N CYS A 45 -27.13 -1.90 -5.37
CA CYS A 45 -26.99 -2.10 -3.93
C CYS A 45 -28.07 -1.30 -3.22
N GLU A 46 -28.85 -1.99 -2.37
CA GLU A 46 -29.86 -1.34 -1.55
C GLU A 46 -29.20 -0.51 -0.43
N PRO A 47 -29.68 0.73 -0.20
CA PRO A 47 -29.08 1.62 0.82
C PRO A 47 -28.99 1.01 2.21
N GLN A 48 -30.03 0.27 2.62
CA GLN A 48 -30.05 -0.36 3.93
C GLN A 48 -28.98 -1.45 4.05
N GLU A 49 -28.83 -2.30 3.04
CA GLU A 49 -27.78 -3.33 2.97
C GLU A 49 -26.39 -2.70 3.05
N ALA A 50 -26.19 -1.57 2.34
CA ALA A 50 -24.92 -0.86 2.36
C ALA A 50 -24.58 -0.32 3.75
N ILE A 51 -25.54 0.29 4.44
CA ILE A 51 -25.34 0.82 5.79
C ILE A 51 -25.02 -0.31 6.78
N GLU A 52 -25.73 -1.45 6.70
CA GLU A 52 -25.45 -2.60 7.55
C GLU A 52 -24.05 -3.17 7.33
N ALA A 53 -23.63 -3.33 6.06
CA ALA A 53 -22.29 -3.77 5.71
C ALA A 53 -21.21 -2.80 6.20
N PHE A 54 -21.45 -1.50 6.02
CA PHE A 54 -20.57 -0.43 6.50
C PHE A 54 -20.42 -0.48 8.03
N CYS A 55 -21.55 -0.56 8.75
CA CYS A 55 -21.55 -0.65 10.22
C CYS A 55 -20.77 -1.87 10.71
N LYS A 56 -20.95 -3.03 10.07
CA LYS A 56 -20.19 -4.24 10.39
C LYS A 56 -18.69 -4.06 10.17
N GLN A 57 -18.31 -3.46 9.06
CA GLN A 57 -16.89 -3.20 8.73
C GLN A 57 -16.23 -2.20 9.72
N GLN A 58 -16.97 -1.16 10.12
CA GLN A 58 -16.51 -0.15 11.07
C GLN A 58 -16.65 -0.59 12.53
N GLN A 59 -17.13 -1.82 12.79
CA GLN A 59 -17.40 -2.37 14.13
C GLN A 59 -18.42 -1.53 14.93
N ILE A 60 -19.41 -0.98 14.24
CA ILE A 60 -20.52 -0.20 14.80
C ILE A 60 -21.70 -1.15 14.98
N PHE A 61 -22.07 -1.45 16.23
CA PHE A 61 -23.10 -2.45 16.53
C PHE A 61 -24.37 -1.86 17.14
N THR A 62 -24.35 -0.58 17.52
CA THR A 62 -25.50 0.10 18.12
C THR A 62 -25.79 1.43 17.43
N GLN A 63 -27.04 1.89 17.54
CA GLN A 63 -27.46 3.18 16.98
C GLN A 63 -26.69 4.35 17.62
N ASP A 64 -26.41 4.28 18.92
CA ASP A 64 -25.65 5.32 19.62
C ASP A 64 -24.20 5.41 19.11
N GLN A 65 -23.58 4.27 18.82
CA GLN A 65 -22.25 4.23 18.21
C GLN A 65 -22.26 4.85 16.80
N LEU A 66 -23.29 4.58 16.02
CA LEU A 66 -23.45 5.17 14.69
C LEU A 66 -23.61 6.69 14.75
N GLN A 67 -24.46 7.17 15.64
CA GLN A 67 -24.65 8.60 15.86
C GLN A 67 -23.34 9.28 16.33
N GLY A 68 -22.63 8.66 17.27
CA GLY A 68 -21.34 9.14 17.73
C GLY A 68 -20.29 9.21 16.59
N TRP A 69 -20.24 8.17 15.76
CA TRP A 69 -19.37 8.12 14.58
C TRP A 69 -19.70 9.26 13.58
N MET A 70 -20.99 9.47 13.31
CA MET A 70 -21.46 10.54 12.42
C MET A 70 -21.12 11.93 12.97
N GLN A 71 -21.33 12.17 14.25
CA GLN A 71 -21.01 13.43 14.91
C GLN A 71 -19.52 13.74 14.88
N GLN A 72 -18.67 12.77 15.22
CA GLN A 72 -17.22 12.95 15.21
C GLN A 72 -16.67 13.34 13.82
N ARG A 73 -17.31 12.86 12.75
CA ARG A 73 -16.90 13.11 11.36
C ARG A 73 -17.70 14.21 10.66
N ASN A 74 -18.65 14.81 11.37
CA ASN A 74 -19.57 15.82 10.84
C ASN A 74 -20.27 15.34 9.55
N VAL A 75 -20.75 14.08 9.57
CA VAL A 75 -21.42 13.40 8.46
C VAL A 75 -22.92 13.31 8.77
N ASN A 76 -23.76 13.71 7.82
CA ASN A 76 -25.21 13.53 7.92
C ASN A 76 -25.66 12.15 7.35
N GLN A 77 -26.95 11.83 7.46
CA GLN A 77 -27.49 10.53 7.04
C GLN A 77 -27.32 10.27 5.53
N ASP A 78 -27.50 11.32 4.69
CA ASP A 78 -27.35 11.18 3.23
C ASP A 78 -25.90 10.93 2.85
N GLN A 79 -24.98 11.60 3.52
CA GLN A 79 -23.54 11.40 3.34
C GLN A 79 -23.10 10.00 3.81
N LEU A 80 -23.63 9.53 4.95
CA LEU A 80 -23.39 8.16 5.41
C LEU A 80 -23.87 7.14 4.38
N THR A 81 -25.09 7.32 3.87
CA THR A 81 -25.65 6.44 2.84
C THR A 81 -24.78 6.43 1.58
N THR A 82 -24.35 7.60 1.13
CA THR A 82 -23.45 7.73 -0.05
C THR A 82 -22.11 7.02 0.18
N LEU A 83 -21.50 7.19 1.35
CA LEU A 83 -20.24 6.53 1.71
C LEU A 83 -20.42 5.00 1.76
N ALA A 84 -21.48 4.53 2.43
CA ALA A 84 -21.77 3.11 2.55
C ALA A 84 -22.03 2.46 1.18
N LEU A 85 -22.84 3.10 0.34
CA LEU A 85 -23.10 2.62 -1.03
C LEU A 85 -21.79 2.55 -1.85
N LYS A 86 -20.94 3.55 -1.75
CA LYS A 86 -19.66 3.58 -2.45
C LYS A 86 -18.77 2.41 -2.02
N GLU A 87 -18.61 2.17 -0.72
CA GLU A 87 -17.77 1.08 -0.21
C GLU A 87 -18.27 -0.30 -0.67
N VAL A 88 -19.57 -0.57 -0.55
CA VAL A 88 -20.13 -1.87 -0.95
C VAL A 88 -20.08 -2.08 -2.45
N ARG A 89 -20.42 -1.05 -3.25
CA ARG A 89 -20.34 -1.12 -4.71
C ARG A 89 -18.90 -1.34 -5.18
N LEU A 90 -17.93 -0.67 -4.56
CA LEU A 90 -16.52 -0.86 -4.86
C LEU A 90 -16.06 -2.28 -4.56
N ALA A 91 -16.43 -2.84 -3.40
CA ALA A 91 -16.10 -4.22 -3.06
C ALA A 91 -16.71 -5.21 -4.05
N ARG A 92 -17.97 -5.01 -4.46
CA ARG A 92 -18.63 -5.83 -5.49
C ARG A 92 -17.94 -5.68 -6.86
N PHE A 93 -17.55 -4.46 -7.23
CA PHE A 93 -16.79 -4.21 -8.46
C PHE A 93 -15.48 -5.00 -8.47
N GLN A 94 -14.71 -4.89 -7.40
CA GLN A 94 -13.44 -5.61 -7.26
C GLN A 94 -13.63 -7.13 -7.35
N GLU A 95 -14.62 -7.67 -6.64
CA GLU A 95 -14.92 -9.11 -6.65
C GLU A 95 -15.36 -9.59 -8.04
N ASN A 96 -16.23 -8.84 -8.73
CA ASN A 96 -16.66 -9.18 -10.08
C ASN A 96 -15.52 -9.12 -11.11
N ALA A 97 -14.60 -8.14 -10.96
CA ALA A 97 -13.51 -7.95 -11.90
C ALA A 97 -12.37 -8.97 -11.70
N TRP A 98 -12.02 -9.29 -10.46
CA TRP A 98 -10.80 -10.04 -10.14
C TRP A 98 -10.99 -11.23 -9.20
N GLY A 99 -12.17 -11.42 -8.61
CA GLY A 99 -12.41 -12.48 -7.64
C GLY A 99 -11.98 -13.86 -8.12
N ASN A 100 -12.27 -14.17 -9.39
CA ASN A 100 -11.88 -15.44 -10.01
C ASN A 100 -10.38 -15.56 -10.35
N GLN A 101 -9.65 -14.46 -10.30
CA GLN A 101 -8.22 -14.41 -10.66
C GLN A 101 -7.31 -14.34 -9.43
N ILE A 102 -7.86 -14.09 -8.26
CA ILE A 102 -7.09 -13.77 -7.06
C ILE A 102 -6.18 -14.92 -6.61
N GLU A 103 -6.61 -16.18 -6.77
CA GLU A 103 -5.80 -17.35 -6.44
C GLU A 103 -4.59 -17.47 -7.36
N SER A 104 -4.78 -17.30 -8.66
CA SER A 104 -3.68 -17.34 -9.63
C SER A 104 -2.74 -16.17 -9.46
N TYR A 105 -3.27 -14.98 -9.15
CA TYR A 105 -2.46 -13.80 -8.86
C TYR A 105 -1.66 -13.97 -7.57
N PHE A 106 -2.26 -14.53 -6.52
CA PHE A 106 -1.54 -14.90 -5.29
C PHE A 106 -0.38 -15.86 -5.58
N LEU A 107 -0.61 -16.94 -6.36
CA LEU A 107 0.42 -17.91 -6.69
C LEU A 107 1.60 -17.28 -7.45
N GLN A 108 1.33 -16.35 -8.37
CA GLN A 108 2.36 -15.60 -9.09
C GLN A 108 3.20 -14.69 -8.18
N ARG A 109 2.61 -14.23 -7.09
CA ARG A 109 3.23 -13.29 -6.13
C ARG A 109 3.80 -13.97 -4.90
N LYS A 110 3.46 -15.24 -4.69
CA LYS A 110 3.72 -16.00 -3.46
C LYS A 110 5.17 -15.89 -3.01
N ASP A 111 6.12 -16.08 -3.89
CA ASP A 111 7.56 -16.01 -3.59
C ASP A 111 8.00 -14.65 -3.01
N LYS A 112 7.28 -13.56 -3.35
CA LYS A 112 7.53 -12.22 -2.85
C LYS A 112 6.78 -11.91 -1.56
N LEU A 113 5.66 -12.61 -1.35
CA LEU A 113 4.78 -12.45 -0.18
C LEU A 113 5.21 -13.32 1.00
N ASP A 114 5.97 -14.39 0.75
CA ASP A 114 6.55 -15.21 1.80
C ASP A 114 7.38 -14.33 2.73
N ARG A 115 7.29 -14.57 4.05
CA ARG A 115 7.94 -13.74 5.05
C ARG A 115 9.09 -14.50 5.70
N VAL A 116 10.12 -13.76 6.00
CA VAL A 116 11.32 -14.30 6.66
C VAL A 116 11.69 -13.49 7.89
N LEU A 117 12.16 -14.17 8.90
CA LEU A 117 12.91 -13.63 10.01
C LEU A 117 14.34 -14.13 9.83
N TYR A 118 15.30 -13.23 9.80
CA TYR A 118 16.71 -13.59 9.55
C TYR A 118 17.64 -12.71 10.36
N SER A 119 18.85 -13.21 10.59
CA SER A 119 19.94 -12.47 11.19
C SER A 119 20.93 -12.05 10.12
N LEU A 120 21.46 -10.83 10.23
CA LEU A 120 22.36 -10.20 9.25
C LEU A 120 23.54 -9.53 9.97
N ILE A 121 24.74 -9.73 9.46
CA ILE A 121 25.91 -8.90 9.70
C ILE A 121 26.41 -8.40 8.36
N ARG A 122 26.74 -7.13 8.24
CA ARG A 122 27.38 -6.57 7.05
C ARG A 122 28.57 -5.71 7.42
N THR A 123 29.64 -5.85 6.68
CA THR A 123 30.85 -5.04 6.78
C THR A 123 31.47 -4.82 5.40
N GLN A 124 32.27 -3.79 5.24
CA GLN A 124 33.05 -3.56 4.02
C GLN A 124 34.37 -4.34 3.99
N ASP A 125 34.83 -4.86 5.12
CA ASP A 125 36.05 -5.64 5.23
C ASP A 125 35.80 -7.14 5.00
N ALA A 126 36.30 -7.65 3.88
CA ALA A 126 36.19 -9.06 3.52
C ALA A 126 36.89 -9.99 4.53
N SER A 127 38.03 -9.57 5.09
CA SER A 127 38.80 -10.38 6.05
C SER A 127 38.06 -10.49 7.37
N LEU A 128 37.51 -9.38 7.86
CA LEU A 128 36.68 -9.35 9.04
C LEU A 128 35.42 -10.22 8.84
N ALA A 129 34.73 -10.09 7.71
CA ALA A 129 33.57 -10.92 7.41
C ALA A 129 33.88 -12.41 7.46
N GLN A 130 35.04 -12.81 6.91
CA GLN A 130 35.48 -14.21 6.92
C GLN A 130 35.78 -14.69 8.35
N GLU A 131 36.44 -13.89 9.18
CA GLU A 131 36.71 -14.19 10.58
C GLU A 131 35.39 -14.38 11.36
N LEU A 132 34.47 -13.41 11.24
CA LEU A 132 33.17 -13.46 11.92
C LEU A 132 32.36 -14.72 11.52
N TYR A 133 32.42 -15.10 10.24
CA TYR A 133 31.77 -16.32 9.77
C TYR A 133 32.29 -17.56 10.43
N PHE A 134 33.64 -17.71 10.55
CA PHE A 134 34.24 -18.88 11.24
C PHE A 134 33.88 -18.90 12.71
N ARG A 135 33.91 -17.77 13.41
CA ARG A 135 33.50 -17.69 14.81
C ARG A 135 32.04 -18.10 15.04
N LEU A 136 31.15 -17.79 14.04
CA LEU A 136 29.77 -18.25 14.07
C LEU A 136 29.61 -19.73 13.74
N GLN A 137 30.41 -20.24 12.80
CA GLN A 137 30.37 -21.63 12.35
C GLN A 137 30.84 -22.58 13.43
N ASP A 138 31.86 -22.17 14.21
CA ASP A 138 32.48 -22.96 15.27
C ASP A 138 31.81 -22.74 16.64
N ASP A 139 30.67 -22.04 16.69
CA ASP A 139 29.91 -21.67 17.89
C ASP A 139 30.75 -20.93 18.96
N GLU A 140 31.82 -20.25 18.57
CA GLU A 140 32.69 -19.48 19.47
C GLU A 140 32.02 -18.17 19.95
N ALA A 141 31.03 -17.67 19.21
CA ALA A 141 30.32 -16.44 19.53
C ALA A 141 28.85 -16.48 19.11
N LYS A 142 28.02 -15.71 19.80
CA LYS A 142 26.60 -15.56 19.43
C LYS A 142 26.44 -14.55 18.29
N PHE A 143 25.57 -14.84 17.35
CA PHE A 143 25.29 -13.97 16.21
C PHE A 143 24.94 -12.53 16.66
N ALA A 144 24.09 -12.43 17.69
CA ALA A 144 23.64 -11.13 18.18
C ALA A 144 24.78 -10.26 18.78
N ASP A 145 25.78 -10.89 19.38
CA ASP A 145 26.90 -10.16 19.98
C ASP A 145 27.83 -9.64 18.88
N LEU A 146 28.17 -10.50 17.91
CA LEU A 146 28.97 -10.08 16.74
C LEU A 146 28.26 -9.04 15.89
N ALA A 147 26.95 -9.14 15.73
CA ALA A 147 26.17 -8.15 14.97
C ALA A 147 26.20 -6.78 15.66
N ARG A 148 26.09 -6.72 16.98
CA ARG A 148 26.16 -5.44 17.73
C ARG A 148 27.54 -4.79 17.66
N GLU A 149 28.58 -5.61 17.66
CA GLU A 149 29.95 -5.14 17.70
C GLU A 149 30.51 -4.76 16.33
N PHE A 150 30.19 -5.55 15.31
CA PHE A 150 30.85 -5.46 14.01
C PHE A 150 29.95 -5.09 12.84
N SER A 151 28.60 -5.17 12.96
CA SER A 151 27.77 -4.82 11.83
C SER A 151 27.73 -3.30 11.62
N GLU A 152 27.96 -2.87 10.40
CA GLU A 152 28.00 -1.46 10.00
C GLU A 152 26.62 -0.91 9.61
N GLY A 153 25.54 -1.68 9.80
CA GLY A 153 24.19 -1.29 9.49
C GLY A 153 23.30 -1.06 10.70
N GLN A 154 22.06 -0.64 10.44
CA GLN A 154 21.07 -0.43 11.50
C GLN A 154 20.70 -1.71 12.25
N GLU A 155 20.86 -2.86 11.63
CA GLU A 155 20.63 -4.18 12.23
C GLU A 155 21.55 -4.46 13.45
N ALA A 156 22.68 -3.77 13.58
CA ALA A 156 23.52 -3.84 14.77
C ALA A 156 22.72 -3.58 16.06
N GLN A 157 21.78 -2.63 16.03
CA GLN A 157 20.95 -2.25 17.18
C GLN A 157 20.03 -3.38 17.66
N THR A 158 19.61 -4.25 16.74
CA THR A 158 18.75 -5.40 17.02
C THR A 158 19.53 -6.71 17.19
N GLY A 159 20.87 -6.65 17.27
CA GLY A 159 21.72 -7.83 17.28
C GLY A 159 21.65 -8.62 15.96
N GLY A 160 21.50 -7.92 14.86
CA GLY A 160 21.41 -8.49 13.53
C GLY A 160 20.01 -8.98 13.13
N LEU A 161 19.04 -9.06 14.07
CA LEU A 161 17.72 -9.64 13.81
C LEU A 161 16.83 -8.68 12.99
N ILE A 162 16.35 -9.15 11.83
CA ILE A 162 15.52 -8.40 10.90
C ILE A 162 14.24 -9.19 10.61
N GLY A 163 13.12 -8.52 10.72
CA GLY A 163 11.81 -9.07 10.35
C GLY A 163 10.86 -9.29 11.53
N PRO A 164 9.76 -10.02 11.27
CA PRO A 164 9.38 -10.68 10.01
C PRO A 164 9.10 -9.71 8.87
N VAL A 165 9.77 -9.85 7.73
CA VAL A 165 9.56 -9.05 6.51
C VAL A 165 9.27 -9.95 5.31
N GLU A 166 8.58 -9.40 4.29
CA GLU A 166 8.37 -10.11 3.03
C GLU A 166 9.68 -10.25 2.24
N LEU A 167 9.83 -11.32 1.48
CA LEU A 167 11.01 -11.55 0.63
C LEU A 167 11.18 -10.49 -0.48
N SER A 168 10.17 -9.66 -0.71
CA SER A 168 10.27 -8.48 -1.58
C SER A 168 11.09 -7.32 -0.98
N VAL A 169 11.34 -7.32 0.34
CA VAL A 169 12.01 -6.20 1.05
C VAL A 169 13.53 -6.30 1.01
N PRO A 170 14.19 -7.45 1.28
CA PRO A 170 15.64 -7.55 1.20
C PRO A 170 16.18 -7.35 -0.22
N HIS A 171 17.47 -7.06 -0.30
CA HIS A 171 18.15 -7.04 -1.61
C HIS A 171 17.89 -8.36 -2.37
N PRO A 172 17.65 -8.35 -3.70
CA PRO A 172 17.22 -9.53 -4.46
C PRO A 172 18.15 -10.75 -4.31
N MET A 173 19.46 -10.54 -4.18
CA MET A 173 20.42 -11.62 -3.93
C MET A 173 20.20 -12.25 -2.55
N LEU A 174 20.03 -11.43 -1.51
CA LEU A 174 19.76 -11.90 -0.15
C LEU A 174 18.40 -12.62 -0.09
N ALA A 175 17.38 -12.09 -0.74
CA ALA A 175 16.06 -12.72 -0.82
C ALA A 175 16.15 -14.14 -1.42
N ARG A 176 16.91 -14.32 -2.50
CA ARG A 176 17.13 -15.65 -3.11
C ARG A 176 17.86 -16.60 -2.16
N MET A 177 18.88 -16.14 -1.45
CA MET A 177 19.58 -16.93 -0.44
C MET A 177 18.61 -17.40 0.65
N LEU A 178 17.83 -16.47 1.22
CA LEU A 178 16.86 -16.76 2.27
C LEU A 178 15.73 -17.70 1.80
N GLN A 179 15.28 -17.56 0.55
CA GLN A 179 14.24 -18.39 -0.03
C GLN A 179 14.61 -19.88 -0.11
N VAL A 180 15.89 -20.18 -0.39
CA VAL A 180 16.38 -21.55 -0.51
C VAL A 180 16.97 -22.09 0.79
N SER A 181 17.03 -21.28 1.85
CA SER A 181 17.60 -21.66 3.13
C SER A 181 16.67 -22.50 3.97
N THR A 182 17.24 -23.37 4.78
CA THR A 182 16.57 -23.97 5.93
C THR A 182 16.77 -23.11 7.20
N PRO A 183 15.82 -23.10 8.16
CA PRO A 183 16.01 -22.39 9.42
C PRO A 183 17.32 -22.82 10.13
N GLY A 184 18.08 -21.85 10.60
CA GLY A 184 19.41 -22.05 11.21
C GLY A 184 20.56 -22.07 10.21
N GLN A 185 20.30 -22.15 8.91
CA GLN A 185 21.37 -22.16 7.89
C GLN A 185 22.11 -20.84 7.87
N LEU A 186 23.42 -20.90 8.10
CA LEU A 186 24.35 -19.80 8.05
C LEU A 186 24.99 -19.73 6.63
N TRP A 187 24.98 -18.56 6.02
CA TRP A 187 25.64 -18.30 4.75
C TRP A 187 27.01 -17.68 4.97
N ALA A 188 27.98 -18.14 4.22
CA ALA A 188 29.31 -17.55 4.17
C ALA A 188 29.25 -16.10 3.66
N PRO A 189 30.27 -15.27 3.97
CA PRO A 189 30.29 -13.89 3.51
C PRO A 189 30.04 -13.78 2.01
N THR A 190 28.94 -13.14 1.66
CA THR A 190 28.49 -12.99 0.27
C THR A 190 28.56 -11.52 -0.12
N PRO A 191 29.22 -11.14 -1.22
CA PRO A 191 29.28 -9.76 -1.66
C PRO A 191 27.92 -9.31 -2.19
N ILE A 192 27.35 -8.27 -1.60
CA ILE A 192 26.09 -7.64 -2.00
C ILE A 192 26.32 -6.12 -2.08
N GLY A 193 26.47 -5.58 -3.30
CA GLY A 193 26.90 -4.20 -3.48
C GLY A 193 28.31 -3.98 -2.94
N GLU A 194 28.47 -3.00 -2.06
CA GLU A 194 29.75 -2.68 -1.38
C GLU A 194 29.96 -3.45 -0.07
N TRP A 195 29.04 -4.33 0.30
CA TRP A 195 29.01 -5.05 1.57
C TRP A 195 29.33 -6.53 1.42
N PHE A 196 30.08 -7.08 2.38
CA PHE A 196 30.15 -8.51 2.64
C PHE A 196 29.10 -8.85 3.70
N VAL A 197 28.14 -9.68 3.33
CA VAL A 197 26.97 -10.01 4.15
C VAL A 197 27.05 -11.44 4.66
N ILE A 198 26.96 -11.63 5.97
CA ILE A 198 26.73 -12.91 6.63
C ILE A 198 25.26 -12.96 7.01
N ALA A 199 24.54 -13.97 6.57
CA ALA A 199 23.11 -14.10 6.87
C ALA A 199 22.78 -15.47 7.42
N ARG A 200 21.79 -15.53 8.34
CA ARG A 200 21.23 -16.76 8.85
C ARG A 200 19.71 -16.67 8.83
N LEU A 201 19.06 -17.66 8.19
CA LEU A 201 17.59 -17.75 8.27
C LEU A 201 17.17 -18.21 9.67
N GLU A 202 16.37 -17.41 10.37
CA GLU A 202 15.83 -17.79 11.67
C GLU A 202 14.46 -18.49 11.53
N LYS A 203 13.59 -17.93 10.68
CA LYS A 203 12.27 -18.52 10.41
C LYS A 203 11.78 -18.17 9.02
N PHE A 204 11.20 -19.16 8.36
CA PHE A 204 10.46 -18.99 7.11
C PHE A 204 8.95 -19.12 7.39
N MET A 205 8.18 -18.18 6.88
CA MET A 205 6.73 -18.09 7.07
C MET A 205 6.05 -17.99 5.71
N PRO A 206 5.58 -19.12 5.15
CA PRO A 206 4.88 -19.13 3.88
C PRO A 206 3.66 -18.21 3.91
N ALA A 207 3.50 -17.40 2.87
CA ALA A 207 2.29 -16.61 2.70
C ALA A 207 1.08 -17.52 2.49
N GLN A 208 -0.05 -17.09 3.03
CA GLN A 208 -1.33 -17.76 2.85
C GLN A 208 -2.33 -16.76 2.26
N LEU A 209 -3.25 -17.27 1.46
CA LEU A 209 -4.35 -16.46 0.93
C LEU A 209 -5.49 -16.40 1.97
N ASP A 210 -5.18 -15.78 3.11
CA ASP A 210 -6.16 -15.42 4.12
C ASP A 210 -6.93 -14.14 3.73
N GLU A 211 -7.97 -13.79 4.47
CA GLU A 211 -8.79 -12.60 4.19
C GLU A 211 -7.98 -11.30 4.12
N PRO A 212 -7.02 -11.02 5.03
CA PRO A 212 -6.17 -9.83 4.92
C PRO A 212 -5.31 -9.81 3.64
N THR A 213 -4.72 -10.95 3.28
CA THR A 213 -3.92 -11.09 2.06
C THR A 213 -4.79 -10.96 0.82
N ARG A 214 -5.97 -11.60 0.79
CA ARG A 214 -6.95 -11.48 -0.29
C ARG A 214 -7.32 -10.02 -0.51
N LYS A 215 -7.71 -9.32 0.54
CA LYS A 215 -8.08 -7.89 0.47
C LYS A 215 -6.92 -7.05 -0.07
N ARG A 216 -5.71 -7.23 0.44
CA ARG A 216 -4.52 -6.49 -0.03
C ARG A 216 -4.24 -6.71 -1.52
N LEU A 217 -4.32 -7.95 -1.99
CA LEU A 217 -4.10 -8.28 -3.41
C LEU A 217 -5.23 -7.74 -4.29
N MET A 218 -6.46 -7.74 -3.80
CA MET A 218 -7.60 -7.15 -4.48
C MET A 218 -7.42 -5.63 -4.63
N ASP A 219 -7.01 -4.96 -3.55
CA ASP A 219 -6.71 -3.52 -3.57
C ASP A 219 -5.53 -3.21 -4.52
N GLU A 220 -4.52 -4.06 -4.58
CA GLU A 220 -3.40 -3.92 -5.53
C GLU A 220 -3.87 -4.01 -6.98
N LEU A 221 -4.69 -5.00 -7.32
CA LEU A 221 -5.27 -5.15 -8.66
C LEU A 221 -6.13 -3.93 -9.02
N PHE A 222 -6.93 -3.45 -8.09
CA PHE A 222 -7.72 -2.25 -8.25
C PHE A 222 -6.86 -1.00 -8.49
N GLN A 223 -5.81 -0.78 -7.70
CA GLN A 223 -4.91 0.36 -7.89
C GLN A 223 -4.19 0.31 -9.25
N ASN A 224 -3.76 -0.86 -9.69
CA ASN A 224 -3.15 -1.04 -11.01
C ASN A 224 -4.15 -0.72 -12.12
N TRP A 225 -5.38 -1.19 -12.03
CA TRP A 225 -6.45 -0.89 -12.96
C TRP A 225 -6.74 0.62 -12.99
N LEU A 226 -6.88 1.25 -11.83
CA LEU A 226 -7.18 2.67 -11.70
C LEU A 226 -6.06 3.54 -12.30
N GLN A 227 -4.80 3.18 -12.10
CA GLN A 227 -3.67 3.84 -12.76
C GLN A 227 -3.75 3.74 -14.28
N GLN A 228 -4.11 2.58 -14.82
CA GLN A 228 -4.29 2.41 -16.27
C GLN A 228 -5.44 3.28 -16.79
N GLN A 229 -6.58 3.35 -16.09
CA GLN A 229 -7.70 4.21 -16.47
C GLN A 229 -7.29 5.69 -16.46
N LEU A 230 -6.57 6.13 -15.43
CA LEU A 230 -6.07 7.51 -15.34
C LEU A 230 -5.13 7.88 -16.50
N GLN A 231 -4.27 6.95 -16.93
CA GLN A 231 -3.36 7.18 -18.07
C GLN A 231 -4.10 7.27 -19.42
N GLN A 232 -5.24 6.61 -19.54
CA GLN A 232 -6.07 6.60 -20.77
C GLN A 232 -7.07 7.76 -20.80
N THR A 233 -7.35 8.39 -19.65
CA THR A 233 -8.36 9.44 -19.54
C THR A 233 -7.76 10.80 -19.92
N VAL A 234 -8.35 11.41 -20.93
CA VAL A 234 -7.99 12.78 -21.34
C VAL A 234 -8.81 13.77 -20.53
N VAL A 235 -8.13 14.59 -19.74
CA VAL A 235 -8.76 15.66 -18.95
C VAL A 235 -8.52 16.99 -19.65
N GLN A 236 -9.58 17.59 -20.19
CA GLN A 236 -9.50 18.89 -20.87
C GLN A 236 -10.40 19.90 -20.15
N PRO A 237 -9.87 21.05 -19.75
CA PRO A 237 -10.69 22.13 -19.22
C PRO A 237 -11.53 22.71 -20.37
N LEU A 238 -12.86 22.63 -20.25
CA LEU A 238 -13.78 23.31 -21.14
C LEU A 238 -13.89 24.79 -20.72
N VAL A 239 -12.83 25.56 -20.96
CA VAL A 239 -12.88 27.01 -20.77
C VAL A 239 -13.49 27.61 -22.03
N GLN A 240 -14.69 28.15 -21.94
CA GLN A 240 -15.15 29.11 -22.91
C GLN A 240 -14.20 30.32 -22.87
N THR A 241 -13.23 30.37 -23.73
CA THR A 241 -12.55 31.61 -24.05
C THR A 241 -13.62 32.56 -24.60
N ALA A 242 -14.06 33.50 -23.75
CA ALA A 242 -14.76 34.67 -24.22
C ALA A 242 -13.81 35.36 -25.23
N VAL A 243 -14.00 35.11 -26.51
CA VAL A 243 -13.34 35.88 -27.55
C VAL A 243 -13.86 37.29 -27.35
N SER A 244 -12.99 38.14 -26.79
CA SER A 244 -13.19 39.60 -26.81
C SER A 244 -13.12 40.03 -28.28
N THR A 245 -14.27 40.11 -28.90
CA THR A 245 -14.43 40.95 -30.11
C THR A 245 -14.41 42.39 -29.62
N ALA A 246 -13.22 42.94 -29.42
CA ALA A 246 -13.01 44.37 -29.44
C ALA A 246 -12.78 44.70 -30.94
N ASP A 247 -13.85 45.02 -31.66
CA ASP A 247 -13.80 45.72 -32.92
C ASP A 247 -14.20 47.17 -32.72
N SER A 248 -13.30 48.02 -33.24
CA SER A 248 -13.46 49.37 -33.79
C SER A 248 -13.66 50.48 -32.82
#